data_941a0c7fae43425a891bbbcf7a68e6d0
#
_entry.id   941a0c7fae43425a891bbbcf7a68e6d0
#
_cell.length_a   1.000
_cell.length_b   1.000
_cell.length_c   1.000
_cell.angle_alpha   90.00
_cell.angle_beta   90.00
_cell.angle_gamma   90.00
#
_symmetry.space_group_name_H-M   'P 1'
#
loop_
_entity.id
_entity.type
_entity.pdbx_description
1 polymer ?
#
loop_
_entity_poly.entity_id
_entity_poly.type
_entity_poly.pdbx_seq_one_letter_code
_entity_poly.pdbx_strand_id
1 'polypeptide(L)'
;MLEKMKIHKLGMALATAGVLAAASISVHAANQTFTLATSASETDMRSVAMREVFAPMVSGFADFKAGYSGSLFAQGTELEAISRGNVTMSIASAQELAQFFPEFSIFATGYVHQDAAHQVRVFNDSLMDPFKKKAEDELGVKLLSVMYLGRRHVNLRFPRTEKNVMTPADLAGVNLRMPGTDAWQFLGKALGASPTPLAFNEVYTALASGAVDGQDNPLPTVVDKKFYEVTKQISLTSHLVDLNYIAFSKKTWDGLTPDQQITVQRAADAAAAFGRLKQLDKENNLADFIRSQGVEIYTPDLKAFREHVQTQYVGSEAAASWPTGVLDKINALGN
;
A
#
# COMPACT_ATOMS: atom_id res chain seq x y z
N MET A 1 -27.26 -107.53 10.65
CA MET A 1 -27.70 -106.96 9.37
C MET A 1 -27.58 -105.47 9.47
N LEU A 2 -26.60 -104.97 8.78
CA LEU A 2 -26.13 -103.58 8.93
C LEU A 2 -26.70 -102.75 7.81
N GLU A 3 -27.43 -101.72 8.15
CA GLU A 3 -27.90 -100.74 7.18
C GLU A 3 -27.17 -99.41 7.34
N LYS A 4 -26.61 -98.92 6.26
CA LYS A 4 -25.71 -97.80 6.20
C LYS A 4 -26.51 -96.46 6.15
N MET A 5 -26.34 -95.65 7.17
CA MET A 5 -26.84 -94.24 7.10
C MET A 5 -25.82 -93.32 6.41
N LYS A 6 -26.24 -92.73 5.34
CA LYS A 6 -25.53 -91.67 4.64
C LYS A 6 -25.75 -90.34 5.32
N ILE A 7 -24.68 -89.74 5.84
CA ILE A 7 -24.73 -88.37 6.35
C ILE A 7 -24.44 -87.35 5.20
N HIS A 8 -25.40 -86.53 4.91
CA HIS A 8 -25.24 -85.42 4.01
C HIS A 8 -24.51 -84.30 4.76
N LYS A 9 -23.35 -83.91 4.22
CA LYS A 9 -22.66 -82.72 4.69
C LYS A 9 -23.25 -81.51 3.98
N LEU A 10 -23.94 -80.68 4.75
CA LEU A 10 -24.38 -79.36 4.32
C LEU A 10 -23.21 -78.40 4.50
N GLY A 11 -22.62 -77.94 3.39
CA GLY A 11 -21.59 -76.95 3.40
C GLY A 11 -22.16 -75.54 3.55
N MET A 12 -21.92 -74.91 4.65
CA MET A 12 -22.31 -73.51 4.89
C MET A 12 -21.13 -72.62 4.42
N ALA A 13 -21.34 -71.97 3.28
CA ALA A 13 -20.42 -70.94 2.77
C ALA A 13 -20.63 -69.63 3.53
N LEU A 14 -19.67 -69.22 4.39
CA LEU A 14 -19.62 -67.88 4.96
C LEU A 14 -19.06 -66.92 3.91
N ALA A 15 -19.95 -66.06 3.36
CA ALA A 15 -19.53 -64.89 2.59
C ALA A 15 -19.09 -63.78 3.55
N THR A 16 -17.80 -63.61 3.74
CA THR A 16 -17.20 -62.44 4.41
C THR A 16 -17.24 -61.24 3.43
N ALA A 17 -18.24 -60.40 3.57
CA ALA A 17 -18.26 -59.07 2.92
C ALA A 17 -17.25 -58.15 3.63
N GLY A 18 -16.08 -58.00 3.03
CA GLY A 18 -15.08 -57.01 3.46
C GLY A 18 -15.57 -55.61 3.07
N VAL A 19 -16.01 -54.86 4.07
CA VAL A 19 -16.25 -53.40 3.90
C VAL A 19 -14.86 -52.72 3.90
N LEU A 20 -14.34 -52.40 2.71
CA LEU A 20 -13.22 -51.48 2.56
C LEU A 20 -13.75 -50.10 2.91
N ALA A 21 -13.58 -49.65 4.14
CA ALA A 21 -13.67 -48.24 4.51
C ALA A 21 -12.51 -47.52 3.83
N ALA A 22 -12.77 -46.88 2.70
CA ALA A 22 -11.87 -45.90 2.10
C ALA A 22 -11.74 -44.72 3.10
N ALA A 23 -10.73 -44.80 3.97
CA ALA A 23 -10.32 -43.64 4.73
C ALA A 23 -9.84 -42.58 3.71
N SER A 24 -10.68 -41.58 3.46
CA SER A 24 -10.27 -40.39 2.75
C SER A 24 -9.18 -39.71 3.59
N ILE A 25 -7.94 -39.99 3.28
CA ILE A 25 -6.82 -39.23 3.82
C ILE A 25 -6.97 -37.84 3.17
N SER A 26 -7.58 -36.90 3.90
CA SER A 26 -7.50 -35.49 3.58
C SER A 26 -6.02 -35.11 3.67
N VAL A 27 -5.33 -35.17 2.55
CA VAL A 27 -4.01 -34.54 2.44
C VAL A 27 -4.27 -33.05 2.65
N HIS A 28 -4.05 -32.57 3.87
CA HIS A 28 -3.93 -31.14 4.09
C HIS A 28 -2.73 -30.71 3.27
N ALA A 29 -3.00 -30.13 2.11
CA ALA A 29 -1.97 -29.40 1.39
C ALA A 29 -1.37 -28.39 2.37
N ALA A 30 -0.05 -28.36 2.50
CA ALA A 30 0.62 -27.37 3.34
C ALA A 30 0.09 -25.99 2.95
N ASN A 31 -0.32 -25.21 3.96
CA ASN A 31 -0.81 -23.84 3.73
C ASN A 31 0.23 -23.07 2.91
N GLN A 32 -0.23 -22.33 1.93
CA GLN A 32 0.62 -21.38 1.22
C GLN A 32 1.08 -20.30 2.19
N THR A 33 2.29 -19.77 2.01
CA THR A 33 2.75 -18.63 2.82
C THR A 33 2.57 -17.34 2.01
N PHE A 34 1.79 -16.41 2.54
CA PHE A 34 1.69 -15.04 2.01
C PHE A 34 2.63 -14.13 2.81
N THR A 35 3.75 -13.77 2.21
CA THR A 35 4.75 -12.91 2.84
C THR A 35 4.55 -11.48 2.35
N LEU A 36 4.23 -10.56 3.27
CA LEU A 36 4.14 -9.12 3.02
C LEU A 36 5.49 -8.46 3.32
N ALA A 37 6.04 -7.72 2.37
CA ALA A 37 7.13 -6.78 2.58
C ALA A 37 6.59 -5.35 2.52
N THR A 38 6.90 -4.52 3.53
CA THR A 38 6.44 -3.13 3.57
C THR A 38 7.41 -2.23 4.33
N SER A 39 7.56 -0.99 3.86
CA SER A 39 8.26 0.09 4.56
C SER A 39 7.45 0.66 5.75
N ALA A 40 6.15 0.37 5.82
CA ALA A 40 5.28 0.76 6.93
C ALA A 40 5.69 0.07 8.24
N SER A 41 5.56 0.76 9.39
CA SER A 41 5.75 0.15 10.70
C SER A 41 4.66 -0.87 11.01
N GLU A 42 4.84 -1.67 12.03
CA GLU A 42 3.82 -2.62 12.50
C GLU A 42 2.55 -1.91 13.01
N THR A 43 2.68 -0.69 13.54
CA THR A 43 1.59 0.13 14.09
C THR A 43 0.92 1.04 13.06
N ASP A 44 1.49 1.15 11.87
CA ASP A 44 0.86 1.86 10.73
C ASP A 44 -0.47 1.20 10.36
N MET A 45 -1.49 2.01 10.05
CA MET A 45 -2.83 1.50 9.77
C MET A 45 -2.90 0.55 8.58
N ARG A 46 -2.00 0.68 7.62
CA ARG A 46 -1.87 -0.26 6.50
C ARG A 46 -1.45 -1.65 6.99
N SER A 47 -0.45 -1.70 7.86
CA SER A 47 0.05 -2.93 8.48
C SER A 47 -0.98 -3.57 9.41
N VAL A 48 -1.65 -2.74 10.22
CA VAL A 48 -2.75 -3.17 11.11
C VAL A 48 -3.89 -3.79 10.29
N ALA A 49 -4.30 -3.14 9.19
CA ALA A 49 -5.36 -3.65 8.33
C ALA A 49 -5.00 -5.02 7.70
N MET A 50 -3.76 -5.19 7.27
CA MET A 50 -3.30 -6.46 6.73
C MET A 50 -3.25 -7.56 7.80
N ARG A 51 -2.80 -7.23 9.01
CA ARG A 51 -2.70 -8.20 10.11
C ARG A 51 -4.05 -8.56 10.72
N GLU A 52 -4.93 -7.57 10.91
CA GLU A 52 -6.18 -7.77 11.67
C GLU A 52 -7.39 -8.11 10.79
N VAL A 53 -7.33 -7.81 9.49
CA VAL A 53 -8.43 -8.06 8.56
C VAL A 53 -8.03 -9.05 7.47
N PHE A 54 -6.98 -8.75 6.69
CA PHE A 54 -6.56 -9.61 5.58
C PHE A 54 -6.14 -11.00 6.07
N ALA A 55 -5.20 -11.07 7.03
CA ALA A 55 -4.62 -12.32 7.49
C ALA A 55 -5.66 -13.32 8.06
N PRO A 56 -6.60 -12.93 8.93
CA PRO A 56 -7.64 -13.84 9.42
C PRO A 56 -8.55 -14.38 8.30
N MET A 57 -8.86 -13.57 7.29
CA MET A 57 -9.75 -13.99 6.20
C MET A 57 -9.12 -15.06 5.30
N VAL A 58 -7.80 -15.08 5.15
CA VAL A 58 -7.09 -16.06 4.32
C VAL A 58 -6.56 -17.27 5.12
N SER A 59 -6.68 -17.26 6.45
CA SER A 59 -6.06 -18.24 7.36
C SER A 59 -6.47 -19.70 7.12
N GLY A 60 -7.60 -19.93 6.44
CA GLY A 60 -8.07 -21.28 6.12
C GLY A 60 -7.21 -22.01 5.07
N PHE A 61 -6.35 -21.29 4.32
CA PHE A 61 -5.52 -21.87 3.25
C PHE A 61 -4.14 -21.21 3.10
N ALA A 62 -3.86 -20.12 3.81
CA ALA A 62 -2.57 -19.44 3.75
C ALA A 62 -2.13 -18.93 5.12
N ASP A 63 -0.83 -19.07 5.39
CA ASP A 63 -0.16 -18.47 6.55
C ASP A 63 0.35 -17.09 6.18
N PHE A 64 -0.14 -16.06 6.87
CA PHE A 64 0.31 -14.67 6.64
C PHE A 64 1.54 -14.36 7.48
N LYS A 65 2.60 -13.85 6.84
CA LYS A 65 3.81 -13.34 7.47
C LYS A 65 4.10 -11.94 6.97
N ALA A 66 4.64 -11.08 7.83
CA ALA A 66 4.95 -9.71 7.45
C ALA A 66 6.34 -9.27 7.95
N GLY A 67 7.08 -8.60 7.07
CA GLY A 67 8.26 -7.82 7.42
C GLY A 67 7.96 -6.33 7.32
N TYR A 68 7.97 -5.68 8.46
CA TYR A 68 7.65 -4.26 8.61
C TYR A 68 8.91 -3.38 8.56
N SER A 69 8.73 -2.08 8.36
CA SER A 69 9.78 -1.06 8.43
C SER A 69 10.97 -1.32 7.49
N GLY A 70 10.72 -1.95 6.35
CA GLY A 70 11.77 -2.27 5.38
C GLY A 70 12.71 -3.41 5.79
N SER A 71 12.29 -4.26 6.75
CA SER A 71 13.15 -5.33 7.30
C SER A 71 13.45 -6.47 6.32
N LEU A 72 12.59 -6.71 5.32
CA LEU A 72 12.82 -7.72 4.28
C LEU A 72 13.43 -7.10 3.02
N PHE A 73 12.90 -5.95 2.59
CA PHE A 73 13.33 -5.24 1.39
C PHE A 73 13.29 -3.73 1.66
N ALA A 74 14.28 -3.00 1.12
CA ALA A 74 14.32 -1.55 1.20
C ALA A 74 13.13 -0.93 0.46
N GLN A 75 12.65 0.24 0.94
CA GLN A 75 11.57 0.98 0.29
C GLN A 75 11.87 1.21 -1.20
N GLY A 76 10.92 0.85 -2.05
CA GLY A 76 11.01 0.99 -3.51
C GLY A 76 11.56 -0.24 -4.24
N THR A 77 11.99 -1.30 -3.51
CA THR A 77 12.48 -2.56 -4.12
C THR A 77 11.49 -3.72 -3.97
N GLU A 78 10.38 -3.51 -3.27
CA GLU A 78 9.40 -4.55 -2.93
C GLU A 78 8.67 -5.11 -4.16
N LEU A 79 8.36 -4.27 -5.16
CA LEU A 79 7.71 -4.70 -6.40
C LEU A 79 8.60 -5.63 -7.21
N GLU A 80 9.89 -5.32 -7.30
CA GLU A 80 10.87 -6.21 -7.92
C GLU A 80 11.01 -7.54 -7.17
N ALA A 81 10.95 -7.50 -5.83
CA ALA A 81 10.96 -8.70 -5.01
C ALA A 81 9.72 -9.59 -5.25
N ILE A 82 8.53 -9.02 -5.49
CA ILE A 82 7.34 -9.76 -5.91
C ILE A 82 7.56 -10.39 -7.29
N SER A 83 8.04 -9.60 -8.25
CA SER A 83 8.30 -10.06 -9.62
C SER A 83 9.28 -11.24 -9.66
N ARG A 84 10.30 -11.22 -8.82
CA ARG A 84 11.28 -12.31 -8.67
C ARG A 84 10.77 -13.51 -7.85
N GLY A 85 9.59 -13.39 -7.22
CA GLY A 85 9.00 -14.43 -6.38
C GLY A 85 9.61 -14.55 -4.98
N ASN A 86 10.31 -13.53 -4.50
CA ASN A 86 10.94 -13.51 -3.17
C ASN A 86 9.92 -13.20 -2.06
N VAL A 87 8.85 -12.46 -2.38
CA VAL A 87 7.72 -12.18 -1.49
C VAL A 87 6.40 -12.28 -2.27
N THR A 88 5.31 -12.45 -1.54
CA THR A 88 3.98 -12.61 -2.15
C THR A 88 3.28 -11.27 -2.31
N MET A 89 3.51 -10.34 -1.40
CA MET A 89 2.73 -9.11 -1.29
C MET A 89 3.60 -7.91 -0.91
N SER A 90 3.15 -6.74 -1.33
CA SER A 90 3.63 -5.46 -0.81
C SER A 90 2.49 -4.43 -0.75
N ILE A 91 2.75 -3.34 -0.06
CA ILE A 91 1.93 -2.13 -0.08
C ILE A 91 2.74 -1.07 -0.84
N ALA A 92 2.47 -0.96 -2.14
CA ALA A 92 3.26 -0.15 -3.07
C ALA A 92 2.54 1.14 -3.49
N SER A 93 3.28 2.24 -3.61
CA SER A 93 2.75 3.51 -4.11
C SER A 93 2.68 3.56 -5.65
N ALA A 94 1.89 4.49 -6.19
CA ALA A 94 1.87 4.77 -7.62
C ALA A 94 3.25 5.26 -8.12
N GLN A 95 3.99 5.98 -7.28
CA GLN A 95 5.35 6.45 -7.58
C GLN A 95 6.36 5.29 -7.70
N GLU A 96 6.18 4.23 -6.92
CA GLU A 96 7.00 3.02 -7.03
C GLU A 96 6.67 2.23 -8.30
N LEU A 97 5.39 2.15 -8.68
CA LEU A 97 4.98 1.58 -9.98
C LEU A 97 5.50 2.41 -11.16
N ALA A 98 5.60 3.73 -11.01
CA ALA A 98 6.12 4.60 -12.06
C ALA A 98 7.61 4.35 -12.41
N GLN A 99 8.37 3.65 -11.57
CA GLN A 99 9.73 3.21 -11.91
C GLN A 99 9.73 2.18 -13.06
N PHE A 100 8.68 1.38 -13.16
CA PHE A 100 8.52 0.35 -14.20
C PHE A 100 7.66 0.87 -15.35
N PHE A 101 6.65 1.67 -15.03
CA PHE A 101 5.62 2.16 -15.92
C PHE A 101 5.41 3.67 -15.69
N PRO A 102 6.13 4.55 -16.40
CA PRO A 102 6.10 6.00 -16.15
C PRO A 102 4.68 6.61 -16.12
N GLU A 103 3.73 6.03 -16.86
CA GLU A 103 2.33 6.46 -16.89
C GLU A 103 1.62 6.36 -15.53
N PHE A 104 2.08 5.50 -14.59
CA PHE A 104 1.52 5.45 -13.24
C PHE A 104 1.75 6.74 -12.45
N SER A 105 2.71 7.58 -12.87
CA SER A 105 2.95 8.89 -12.24
C SER A 105 1.71 9.79 -12.25
N ILE A 106 0.74 9.57 -13.15
CA ILE A 106 -0.52 10.31 -13.17
C ILE A 106 -1.30 10.19 -11.86
N PHE A 107 -1.32 9.01 -11.23
CA PHE A 107 -2.01 8.76 -9.94
C PHE A 107 -1.24 9.31 -8.74
N ALA A 108 0.01 9.70 -8.95
CA ALA A 108 0.95 10.24 -7.96
C ALA A 108 1.12 11.76 -8.08
N THR A 109 0.44 12.37 -9.04
CA THR A 109 0.52 13.82 -9.30
C THR A 109 -0.04 14.60 -8.12
N GLY A 110 0.65 15.66 -7.72
CA GLY A 110 0.18 16.55 -6.67
C GLY A 110 -1.21 17.12 -7.00
N TYR A 111 -2.11 17.06 -6.01
CA TYR A 111 -3.51 17.52 -6.09
C TYR A 111 -4.42 16.81 -7.11
N VAL A 112 -4.01 15.65 -7.64
CA VAL A 112 -4.84 14.86 -8.57
C VAL A 112 -6.06 14.25 -7.88
N HIS A 113 -5.87 13.67 -6.71
CA HIS A 113 -6.96 13.12 -5.93
C HIS A 113 -7.53 14.15 -4.96
N GLN A 114 -8.85 14.20 -4.82
CA GLN A 114 -9.54 15.14 -3.92
C GLN A 114 -9.62 14.60 -2.48
N ASP A 115 -9.91 13.30 -2.36
CA ASP A 115 -10.09 12.60 -1.08
C ASP A 115 -9.95 11.07 -1.23
N ALA A 116 -10.11 10.36 -0.13
CA ALA A 116 -10.05 8.90 -0.08
C ALA A 116 -11.15 8.22 -0.91
N ALA A 117 -12.34 8.81 -1.00
CA ALA A 117 -13.45 8.25 -1.79
C ALA A 117 -13.15 8.40 -3.30
N HIS A 118 -12.59 9.52 -3.71
CA HIS A 118 -12.14 9.72 -5.09
C HIS A 118 -11.11 8.66 -5.51
N GLN A 119 -10.13 8.35 -4.66
CA GLN A 119 -9.15 7.29 -4.94
C GLN A 119 -9.82 5.92 -5.18
N VAL A 120 -10.83 5.59 -4.37
CA VAL A 120 -11.58 4.34 -4.55
C VAL A 120 -12.38 4.33 -5.85
N ARG A 121 -13.02 5.45 -6.20
CA ARG A 121 -13.73 5.55 -7.49
C ARG A 121 -12.78 5.37 -8.66
N VAL A 122 -11.64 6.06 -8.66
CA VAL A 122 -10.60 5.94 -9.70
C VAL A 122 -10.09 4.52 -9.80
N PHE A 123 -9.73 3.87 -8.67
CA PHE A 123 -9.20 2.51 -8.68
C PHE A 123 -10.19 1.47 -9.23
N ASN A 124 -11.50 1.67 -9.01
CA ASN A 124 -12.54 0.75 -9.44
C ASN A 124 -13.15 1.11 -10.80
N ASP A 125 -12.75 2.23 -11.40
CA ASP A 125 -13.19 2.62 -12.74
C ASP A 125 -12.42 1.84 -13.81
N SER A 126 -13.05 1.63 -14.96
CA SER A 126 -12.44 0.96 -16.12
C SER A 126 -11.20 1.66 -16.67
N LEU A 127 -11.00 2.94 -16.33
CA LEU A 127 -9.75 3.64 -16.67
C LEU A 127 -8.51 2.97 -16.08
N MET A 128 -8.65 2.24 -14.96
CA MET A 128 -7.55 1.50 -14.30
C MET A 128 -7.24 0.14 -14.96
N ASP A 129 -8.12 -0.39 -15.79
CA ASP A 129 -7.95 -1.75 -16.35
C ASP A 129 -6.66 -1.90 -17.17
N PRO A 130 -6.29 -0.95 -18.06
CA PRO A 130 -5.03 -1.03 -18.79
C PRO A 130 -3.80 -1.00 -17.87
N PHE A 131 -3.84 -0.20 -16.81
CA PHE A 131 -2.74 -0.09 -15.83
C PHE A 131 -2.61 -1.37 -15.00
N LYS A 132 -3.73 -1.91 -14.49
CA LYS A 132 -3.76 -3.19 -13.77
C LYS A 132 -3.23 -4.32 -14.65
N LYS A 133 -3.72 -4.39 -15.90
CA LYS A 133 -3.29 -5.41 -16.84
C LYS A 133 -1.80 -5.32 -17.15
N LYS A 134 -1.28 -4.12 -17.35
CA LYS A 134 0.16 -3.91 -17.61
C LYS A 134 1.02 -4.37 -16.43
N ALA A 135 0.64 -4.03 -15.19
CA ALA A 135 1.33 -4.50 -14.00
C ALA A 135 1.31 -6.04 -13.87
N GLU A 136 0.18 -6.66 -14.24
CA GLU A 136 0.06 -8.12 -14.25
C GLU A 136 0.92 -8.78 -15.33
N ASP A 137 0.87 -8.27 -16.56
CA ASP A 137 1.50 -8.91 -17.72
C ASP A 137 3.02 -8.70 -17.76
N GLU A 138 3.50 -7.50 -17.40
CA GLU A 138 4.89 -7.12 -17.60
C GLU A 138 5.73 -7.21 -16.31
N LEU A 139 5.09 -7.03 -15.13
CA LEU A 139 5.78 -7.10 -13.83
C LEU A 139 5.40 -8.34 -13.00
N GLY A 140 4.34 -9.06 -13.37
CA GLY A 140 3.83 -10.18 -12.60
C GLY A 140 3.18 -9.76 -11.28
N VAL A 141 2.64 -8.54 -11.21
CA VAL A 141 2.04 -7.93 -10.01
C VAL A 141 0.58 -7.63 -10.25
N LYS A 142 -0.28 -8.21 -9.43
CA LYS A 142 -1.71 -7.91 -9.39
C LYS A 142 -2.02 -6.84 -8.37
N LEU A 143 -2.71 -5.77 -8.76
CA LEU A 143 -3.17 -4.71 -7.87
C LEU A 143 -4.57 -5.06 -7.37
N LEU A 144 -4.68 -5.48 -6.11
CA LEU A 144 -5.94 -5.99 -5.55
C LEU A 144 -6.88 -4.90 -5.08
N SER A 145 -6.36 -3.91 -4.35
CA SER A 145 -7.17 -2.83 -3.78
C SER A 145 -6.34 -1.59 -3.52
N VAL A 146 -6.99 -0.45 -3.26
CA VAL A 146 -6.33 0.82 -2.93
C VAL A 146 -6.49 1.15 -1.45
N MET A 147 -5.37 1.40 -0.77
CA MET A 147 -5.31 1.83 0.61
C MET A 147 -5.06 3.34 0.69
N TYR A 148 -5.85 4.03 1.48
CA TYR A 148 -5.65 5.44 1.80
C TYR A 148 -4.54 5.60 2.83
N LEU A 149 -3.50 6.37 2.51
CA LEU A 149 -2.42 6.69 3.45
C LEU A 149 -2.68 8.01 4.19
N GLY A 150 -3.36 8.95 3.55
CA GLY A 150 -3.66 10.24 4.15
C GLY A 150 -3.30 11.44 3.28
N ARG A 151 -3.62 12.63 3.77
CA ARG A 151 -3.19 13.90 3.16
C ARG A 151 -1.79 14.23 3.62
N ARG A 152 -0.87 14.37 2.68
CA ARG A 152 0.52 14.71 2.96
C ARG A 152 0.71 16.21 3.14
N HIS A 153 1.57 16.56 4.10
CA HIS A 153 1.89 17.91 4.50
C HIS A 153 3.39 18.09 4.63
N VAL A 154 3.87 19.30 4.41
CA VAL A 154 5.29 19.63 4.64
C VAL A 154 5.53 19.81 6.14
N ASN A 155 6.52 19.08 6.67
CA ASN A 155 6.86 19.07 8.07
C ASN A 155 8.37 19.39 8.24
N LEU A 156 8.70 20.49 8.93
CA LEU A 156 10.06 21.04 9.00
C LEU A 156 10.61 21.03 10.42
N ARG A 157 11.94 20.86 10.52
CA ARG A 157 12.70 20.92 11.78
C ARG A 157 12.87 22.35 12.33
N PHE A 158 12.71 23.36 11.50
CA PHE A 158 12.80 24.76 11.89
C PHE A 158 11.51 25.27 12.53
N PRO A 159 11.57 26.19 13.51
CA PRO A 159 10.39 26.92 13.95
C PRO A 159 9.90 27.88 12.85
N ARG A 160 8.61 28.20 12.88
CA ARG A 160 8.01 29.10 11.88
C ARG A 160 8.61 30.50 11.88
N THR A 161 9.16 30.95 13.01
CA THR A 161 9.88 32.22 13.13
C THR A 161 11.18 32.28 12.32
N GLU A 162 11.78 31.11 12.05
CA GLU A 162 12.98 30.99 11.22
C GLU A 162 12.64 30.75 9.75
N LYS A 163 11.62 29.90 9.46
CA LYS A 163 11.21 29.55 8.11
C LYS A 163 9.68 29.45 8.07
N ASN A 164 8.99 30.47 7.56
CA ASN A 164 7.53 30.50 7.44
C ASN A 164 7.11 30.04 6.03
N VAL A 165 6.51 28.85 5.92
CA VAL A 165 6.13 28.26 4.62
C VAL A 165 4.67 28.56 4.32
N MET A 166 4.41 29.64 3.60
CA MET A 166 3.07 30.05 3.17
C MET A 166 2.83 29.82 1.67
N THR A 167 3.89 29.83 0.85
CA THR A 167 3.84 29.63 -0.60
C THR A 167 4.94 28.65 -1.06
N PRO A 168 4.88 28.12 -2.29
CA PRO A 168 5.96 27.27 -2.84
C PRO A 168 7.33 27.95 -2.83
N ALA A 169 7.40 29.26 -3.05
CA ALA A 169 8.65 30.02 -3.04
C ALA A 169 9.36 29.96 -1.68
N ASP A 170 8.61 29.82 -0.60
CA ASP A 170 9.17 29.72 0.74
C ASP A 170 9.89 28.39 0.99
N LEU A 171 9.69 27.38 0.14
CA LEU A 171 10.41 26.09 0.17
C LEU A 171 11.74 26.13 -0.59
N ALA A 172 12.06 27.25 -1.26
CA ALA A 172 13.34 27.39 -1.94
C ALA A 172 14.51 27.15 -0.98
N GLY A 173 15.43 26.25 -1.37
CA GLY A 173 16.60 25.85 -0.59
C GLY A 173 16.30 24.91 0.60
N VAL A 174 15.06 24.56 0.86
CA VAL A 174 14.72 23.56 1.88
C VAL A 174 15.08 22.16 1.36
N ASN A 175 15.99 21.51 2.08
CA ASN A 175 16.37 20.13 1.83
C ASN A 175 15.27 19.19 2.36
N LEU A 176 14.29 18.90 1.49
CA LEU A 176 13.10 18.11 1.84
C LEU A 176 13.34 16.63 1.53
N ARG A 177 13.30 15.79 2.55
CA ARG A 177 13.36 14.35 2.33
C ARG A 177 12.15 13.87 1.52
N MET A 178 12.42 13.12 0.47
CA MET A 178 11.42 12.39 -0.31
C MET A 178 11.86 10.91 -0.44
N PRO A 179 10.94 9.96 -0.70
CA PRO A 179 11.33 8.61 -1.13
C PRO A 179 12.18 8.64 -2.41
N GLY A 180 12.95 7.55 -2.67
CA GLY A 180 14.02 7.54 -3.64
C GLY A 180 13.65 7.51 -5.13
N THR A 181 12.35 7.36 -5.50
CA THR A 181 11.95 7.27 -6.92
C THR A 181 11.90 8.63 -7.60
N ASP A 182 12.10 8.67 -8.92
CA ASP A 182 12.06 9.90 -9.70
C ASP A 182 10.72 10.65 -9.58
N ALA A 183 9.61 9.93 -9.51
CA ALA A 183 8.28 10.52 -9.34
C ALA A 183 8.14 11.24 -7.97
N TRP A 184 8.74 10.69 -6.90
CA TRP A 184 8.79 11.36 -5.60
C TRP A 184 9.72 12.57 -5.62
N GLN A 185 10.91 12.43 -6.24
CA GLN A 185 11.85 13.55 -6.38
C GLN A 185 11.23 14.69 -7.21
N PHE A 186 10.48 14.35 -8.26
CA PHE A 186 9.76 15.34 -9.05
C PHE A 186 8.71 16.08 -8.22
N LEU A 187 7.91 15.38 -7.41
CA LEU A 187 6.92 16.03 -6.54
C LEU A 187 7.58 17.02 -5.56
N GLY A 188 8.72 16.63 -4.95
CA GLY A 188 9.47 17.52 -4.06
C GLY A 188 9.95 18.80 -4.77
N LYS A 189 10.43 18.68 -6.00
CA LYS A 189 10.79 19.84 -6.85
C LYS A 189 9.55 20.67 -7.21
N ALA A 190 8.46 20.02 -7.57
CA ALA A 190 7.20 20.70 -7.89
C ALA A 190 6.61 21.46 -6.71
N LEU A 191 6.91 21.07 -5.47
CA LEU A 191 6.58 21.84 -4.28
C LEU A 191 7.46 23.08 -4.08
N GLY A 192 8.55 23.23 -4.82
CA GLY A 192 9.51 24.31 -4.69
C GLY A 192 10.72 23.99 -3.80
N ALA A 193 10.82 22.76 -3.28
CA ALA A 193 11.90 22.32 -2.40
C ALA A 193 13.08 21.73 -3.18
N SER A 194 14.18 21.46 -2.44
CA SER A 194 15.33 20.66 -2.88
C SER A 194 15.17 19.24 -2.33
N PRO A 195 14.61 18.28 -3.11
CA PRO A 195 14.33 16.96 -2.58
C PRO A 195 15.61 16.13 -2.40
N THR A 196 15.69 15.41 -1.29
CA THR A 196 16.76 14.45 -0.98
C THR A 196 16.17 13.04 -0.89
N PRO A 197 16.64 12.08 -1.72
CA PRO A 197 16.20 10.70 -1.67
C PRO A 197 16.72 10.01 -0.41
N LEU A 198 15.81 9.43 0.39
CA LEU A 198 16.18 8.69 1.60
C LEU A 198 15.10 7.64 1.91
N ALA A 199 15.51 6.45 2.35
CA ALA A 199 14.58 5.39 2.76
C ALA A 199 13.79 5.81 4.01
N PHE A 200 12.54 5.31 4.12
CA PHE A 200 11.60 5.79 5.14
C PHE A 200 12.07 5.51 6.58
N ASN A 201 12.75 4.41 6.83
CA ASN A 201 13.28 4.03 8.14
C ASN A 201 14.45 4.94 8.62
N GLU A 202 15.05 5.72 7.72
CA GLU A 202 16.18 6.62 8.04
C GLU A 202 15.73 8.06 8.34
N VAL A 203 14.45 8.40 8.07
CA VAL A 203 13.94 9.79 8.11
C VAL A 203 14.08 10.42 9.51
N TYR A 204 13.71 9.67 10.57
CA TYR A 204 13.81 10.21 11.94
C TYR A 204 15.24 10.63 12.28
N THR A 205 16.22 9.77 12.00
CA THR A 205 17.63 10.04 12.26
C THR A 205 18.15 11.21 11.41
N ALA A 206 17.76 11.29 10.15
CA ALA A 206 18.15 12.38 9.26
C ALA A 206 17.58 13.74 9.71
N LEU A 207 16.33 13.79 10.18
CA LEU A 207 15.74 14.99 10.79
C LEU A 207 16.45 15.36 12.10
N ALA A 208 16.69 14.40 12.97
CA ALA A 208 17.34 14.63 14.27
C ALA A 208 18.76 15.16 14.12
N SER A 209 19.52 14.64 13.17
CA SER A 209 20.91 15.10 12.87
C SER A 209 20.97 16.38 12.04
N GLY A 210 19.88 16.79 11.41
CA GLY A 210 19.86 17.93 10.47
C GLY A 210 20.42 17.59 9.09
N ALA A 211 20.55 16.32 8.72
CA ALA A 211 20.92 15.90 7.37
C ALA A 211 19.85 16.29 6.33
N VAL A 212 18.59 16.42 6.76
CA VAL A 212 17.50 17.01 5.99
C VAL A 212 16.78 18.06 6.83
N ASP A 213 16.15 19.02 6.17
CA ASP A 213 15.45 20.15 6.81
C ASP A 213 13.98 19.80 7.11
N GLY A 214 13.44 18.83 6.41
CA GLY A 214 12.07 18.43 6.56
C GLY A 214 11.74 17.14 5.81
N GLN A 215 10.50 16.75 5.92
CA GLN A 215 9.90 15.62 5.22
C GLN A 215 8.43 15.92 4.90
N ASP A 216 7.79 15.09 4.10
CA ASP A 216 6.35 15.17 3.85
C ASP A 216 5.66 13.87 4.24
N ASN A 217 4.63 13.95 5.09
CA ASN A 217 3.77 12.82 5.42
C ASN A 217 2.43 13.29 6.00
N PRO A 218 1.43 12.39 6.08
CA PRO A 218 0.19 12.64 6.80
C PRO A 218 0.39 12.70 8.32
N LEU A 219 -0.50 13.38 9.03
CA LEU A 219 -0.43 13.52 10.49
C LEU A 219 -0.36 12.16 11.23
N PRO A 220 -1.12 11.11 10.85
CA PRO A 220 -0.97 9.80 11.48
C PRO A 220 0.45 9.22 11.36
N THR A 221 1.10 9.41 10.23
CA THR A 221 2.48 8.96 10.01
C THR A 221 3.47 9.78 10.85
N VAL A 222 3.24 11.10 10.99
CA VAL A 222 4.06 11.95 11.87
C VAL A 222 4.01 11.45 13.32
N VAL A 223 2.85 10.99 13.77
CA VAL A 223 2.69 10.44 15.13
C VAL A 223 3.30 9.03 15.24
N ASP A 224 3.01 8.14 14.29
CA ASP A 224 3.53 6.76 14.29
C ASP A 224 5.07 6.71 14.30
N LYS A 225 5.71 7.61 13.55
CA LYS A 225 7.17 7.72 13.45
C LYS A 225 7.78 8.73 14.42
N LYS A 226 6.96 9.34 15.28
CA LYS A 226 7.38 10.33 16.26
C LYS A 226 8.13 11.53 15.64
N PHE A 227 7.83 11.88 14.39
CA PHE A 227 8.52 13.01 13.74
C PHE A 227 8.26 14.34 14.48
N TYR A 228 7.18 14.45 15.26
CA TYR A 228 6.92 15.58 16.14
C TYR A 228 8.02 15.84 17.18
N GLU A 229 8.83 14.84 17.53
CA GLU A 229 9.97 15.02 18.46
C GLU A 229 11.14 15.79 17.82
N VAL A 230 11.29 15.67 16.50
CA VAL A 230 12.44 16.19 15.72
C VAL A 230 12.05 17.27 14.70
N THR A 231 10.79 17.73 14.73
CA THR A 231 10.28 18.82 13.90
C THR A 231 9.58 19.88 14.74
N LYS A 232 9.38 21.09 14.19
CA LYS A 232 8.82 22.23 14.91
C LYS A 232 7.57 22.82 14.25
N GLN A 233 7.33 22.50 12.98
CA GLN A 233 6.14 23.00 12.28
C GLN A 233 5.64 22.01 11.22
N ILE A 234 4.33 22.09 10.95
CA ILE A 234 3.65 21.43 9.84
C ILE A 234 2.85 22.48 9.09
N SER A 235 3.22 22.73 7.84
CA SER A 235 2.41 23.48 6.89
C SER A 235 1.44 22.52 6.20
N LEU A 236 0.13 22.70 6.42
CA LEU A 236 -0.93 21.83 5.91
C LEU A 236 -1.14 22.03 4.40
N THR A 237 -0.11 21.77 3.63
CA THR A 237 -0.12 21.93 2.17
C THR A 237 -1.11 21.02 1.45
N SER A 238 -1.47 19.89 2.02
CA SER A 238 -2.40 18.89 1.44
C SER A 238 -2.07 18.56 -0.02
N HIS A 239 -0.78 18.60 -0.37
CA HIS A 239 -0.31 18.55 -1.75
C HIS A 239 -0.49 17.18 -2.42
N LEU A 240 -0.67 16.12 -1.63
CA LEU A 240 -0.96 14.79 -2.12
C LEU A 240 -1.97 14.11 -1.20
N VAL A 241 -3.09 13.69 -1.75
CA VAL A 241 -3.95 12.66 -1.14
C VAL A 241 -3.31 11.34 -1.53
N ASP A 242 -2.53 10.77 -0.60
CA ASP A 242 -1.65 9.66 -0.90
C ASP A 242 -2.36 8.31 -0.85
N LEU A 243 -1.97 7.43 -1.74
CA LEU A 243 -2.51 6.09 -1.87
C LEU A 243 -1.40 5.05 -1.98
N ASN A 244 -1.73 3.84 -1.56
CA ASN A 244 -0.93 2.67 -1.86
C ASN A 244 -1.82 1.56 -2.41
N TYR A 245 -1.27 0.72 -3.25
CA TYR A 245 -1.94 -0.47 -3.74
C TYR A 245 -1.55 -1.68 -2.91
N ILE A 246 -2.50 -2.56 -2.63
CA ILE A 246 -2.19 -3.92 -2.18
C ILE A 246 -1.73 -4.67 -3.42
N ALA A 247 -0.42 -4.82 -3.54
CA ALA A 247 0.24 -5.53 -4.63
C ALA A 247 0.42 -7.00 -4.26
N PHE A 248 0.05 -7.90 -5.16
CA PHE A 248 0.07 -9.35 -4.96
C PHE A 248 0.78 -10.06 -6.11
N SER A 249 1.53 -11.11 -5.83
CA SER A 249 2.20 -11.93 -6.85
C SER A 249 1.19 -12.60 -7.79
N LYS A 250 1.27 -12.27 -9.08
CA LYS A 250 0.42 -12.93 -10.09
C LYS A 250 0.68 -14.44 -10.13
N LYS A 251 1.93 -14.86 -10.00
CA LYS A 251 2.29 -16.28 -9.95
C LYS A 251 1.59 -17.00 -8.80
N THR A 252 1.57 -16.40 -7.61
CA THR A 252 0.85 -16.96 -6.46
C THR A 252 -0.67 -16.95 -6.71
N TRP A 253 -1.20 -15.84 -7.25
CA TRP A 253 -2.61 -15.72 -7.60
C TRP A 253 -3.08 -16.81 -8.56
N ASP A 254 -2.33 -17.06 -9.61
CA ASP A 254 -2.66 -18.07 -10.63
C ASP A 254 -2.62 -19.51 -10.06
N GLY A 255 -1.89 -19.72 -8.97
CA GLY A 255 -1.87 -20.99 -8.23
C GLY A 255 -3.02 -21.19 -7.24
N LEU A 256 -3.85 -20.17 -7.00
CA LEU A 256 -5.03 -20.25 -6.13
C LEU A 256 -6.23 -20.85 -6.86
N THR A 257 -7.08 -21.57 -6.12
CA THR A 257 -8.39 -21.95 -6.64
C THR A 257 -9.29 -20.71 -6.83
N PRO A 258 -10.35 -20.77 -7.67
CA PRO A 258 -11.28 -19.66 -7.84
C PRO A 258 -11.88 -19.14 -6.52
N ASP A 259 -12.22 -20.01 -5.58
CA ASP A 259 -12.76 -19.63 -4.27
C ASP A 259 -11.71 -18.94 -3.40
N GLN A 260 -10.45 -19.38 -3.47
CA GLN A 260 -9.33 -18.73 -2.79
C GLN A 260 -9.03 -17.33 -3.39
N GLN A 261 -9.08 -17.19 -4.72
CA GLN A 261 -8.94 -15.90 -5.40
C GLN A 261 -10.02 -14.92 -4.96
N ILE A 262 -11.29 -15.36 -4.92
CA ILE A 262 -12.41 -14.56 -4.41
C ILE A 262 -12.17 -14.15 -2.96
N THR A 263 -11.68 -15.06 -2.13
CA THR A 263 -11.40 -14.79 -0.71
C THR A 263 -10.26 -13.79 -0.54
N VAL A 264 -9.15 -13.92 -1.28
CA VAL A 264 -8.02 -12.98 -1.27
C VAL A 264 -8.48 -11.58 -1.73
N GLN A 265 -9.28 -11.50 -2.80
CA GLN A 265 -9.80 -10.21 -3.27
C GLN A 265 -10.68 -9.54 -2.21
N ARG A 266 -11.63 -10.28 -1.62
CA ARG A 266 -12.50 -9.76 -0.55
C ARG A 266 -11.71 -9.36 0.69
N ALA A 267 -10.67 -10.11 1.05
CA ALA A 267 -9.79 -9.79 2.16
C ALA A 267 -9.01 -8.49 1.92
N ALA A 268 -8.51 -8.29 0.71
CA ALA A 268 -7.83 -7.05 0.31
C ALA A 268 -8.77 -5.84 0.36
N ASP A 269 -10.00 -5.98 -0.16
CA ASP A 269 -11.00 -4.91 -0.15
C ASP A 269 -11.45 -4.56 1.27
N ALA A 270 -11.67 -5.57 2.11
CA ALA A 270 -12.03 -5.37 3.51
C ALA A 270 -10.90 -4.70 4.30
N ALA A 271 -9.66 -5.12 4.10
CA ALA A 271 -8.49 -4.51 4.74
C ALA A 271 -8.31 -3.05 4.30
N ALA A 272 -8.45 -2.77 3.00
CA ALA A 272 -8.38 -1.41 2.48
C ALA A 272 -9.49 -0.50 3.04
N ALA A 273 -10.72 -1.01 3.14
CA ALA A 273 -11.85 -0.28 3.71
C ALA A 273 -11.64 0.01 5.21
N PHE A 274 -11.22 -0.99 5.98
CA PHE A 274 -10.90 -0.84 7.40
C PHE A 274 -9.78 0.17 7.63
N GLY A 275 -8.66 0.02 6.90
CA GLY A 275 -7.51 0.92 6.98
C GLY A 275 -7.89 2.36 6.67
N ARG A 276 -8.70 2.58 5.62
CA ARG A 276 -9.20 3.92 5.23
C ARG A 276 -10.02 4.57 6.33
N LEU A 277 -10.98 3.86 6.93
CA LEU A 277 -11.81 4.40 8.02
C LEU A 277 -10.96 4.79 9.23
N LYS A 278 -10.05 3.91 9.63
CA LYS A 278 -9.16 4.17 10.77
C LYS A 278 -8.17 5.30 10.51
N GLN A 279 -7.69 5.42 9.28
CA GLN A 279 -6.75 6.49 8.89
C GLN A 279 -7.44 7.86 8.89
N LEU A 280 -8.66 7.95 8.34
CA LEU A 280 -9.46 9.18 8.35
C LEU A 280 -9.79 9.61 9.79
N ASP A 281 -10.15 8.68 10.67
CA ASP A 281 -10.39 8.97 12.09
C ASP A 281 -9.14 9.55 12.75
N LYS A 282 -7.97 8.95 12.53
CA LYS A 282 -6.69 9.46 13.03
C LYS A 282 -6.35 10.85 12.49
N GLU A 283 -6.51 11.09 11.18
CA GLU A 283 -6.24 12.42 10.59
C GLU A 283 -7.05 13.53 11.25
N ASN A 284 -8.31 13.25 11.56
CA ASN A 284 -9.19 14.24 12.18
C ASN A 284 -8.86 14.55 13.65
N ASN A 285 -8.19 13.62 14.35
CA ASN A 285 -8.03 13.71 15.81
C ASN A 285 -6.58 13.96 16.28
N LEU A 286 -5.58 13.90 15.41
CA LEU A 286 -4.17 13.96 15.83
C LEU A 286 -3.55 15.36 15.83
N ALA A 287 -4.19 16.37 15.23
CA ALA A 287 -3.61 17.71 15.14
C ALA A 287 -3.38 18.33 16.53
N ASP A 288 -4.33 18.17 17.46
CA ASP A 288 -4.21 18.73 18.80
C ASP A 288 -3.14 18.00 19.63
N PHE A 289 -3.02 16.68 19.47
CA PHE A 289 -1.91 15.94 20.07
C PHE A 289 -0.55 16.47 19.58
N ILE A 290 -0.38 16.64 18.27
CA ILE A 290 0.88 17.14 17.70
C ILE A 290 1.18 18.55 18.19
N ARG A 291 0.16 19.44 18.27
CA ARG A 291 0.31 20.79 18.86
C ARG A 291 0.74 20.73 20.33
N SER A 292 0.20 19.80 21.10
CA SER A 292 0.57 19.62 22.52
C SER A 292 2.04 19.18 22.70
N GLN A 293 2.66 18.62 21.65
CA GLN A 293 4.08 18.28 21.60
C GLN A 293 4.97 19.45 21.17
N GLY A 294 4.41 20.66 21.02
CA GLY A 294 5.15 21.87 20.69
C GLY A 294 5.42 22.07 19.20
N VAL A 295 4.68 21.36 18.31
CA VAL A 295 4.75 21.54 16.86
C VAL A 295 3.64 22.50 16.42
N GLU A 296 4.02 23.58 15.74
CA GLU A 296 3.05 24.52 15.17
C GLU A 296 2.42 23.95 13.90
N ILE A 297 1.08 23.94 13.85
CA ILE A 297 0.31 23.47 12.67
C ILE A 297 -0.51 24.63 12.13
N TYR A 298 -0.35 24.92 10.85
CA TYR A 298 -1.03 26.02 10.17
C TYR A 298 -1.35 25.68 8.71
N THR A 299 -2.27 26.46 8.12
CA THR A 299 -2.66 26.31 6.71
C THR A 299 -1.94 27.38 5.88
N PRO A 300 -1.20 27.00 4.83
CA PRO A 300 -0.57 27.92 3.89
C PRO A 300 -1.57 28.41 2.83
N ASP A 301 -1.11 29.17 1.84
CA ASP A 301 -1.87 29.47 0.64
C ASP A 301 -2.02 28.21 -0.24
N LEU A 302 -3.10 27.46 0.01
CA LEU A 302 -3.39 26.22 -0.72
C LEU A 302 -3.60 26.43 -2.21
N LYS A 303 -4.10 27.63 -2.61
CA LYS A 303 -4.31 27.97 -4.02
C LYS A 303 -2.96 28.12 -4.71
N ALA A 304 -2.06 28.91 -4.12
CA ALA A 304 -0.71 29.09 -4.65
C ALA A 304 0.04 27.76 -4.78
N PHE A 305 -0.03 26.89 -3.77
CA PHE A 305 0.59 25.56 -3.84
C PHE A 305 -0.01 24.72 -4.96
N ARG A 306 -1.33 24.62 -5.06
CA ARG A 306 -2.03 23.84 -6.09
C ARG A 306 -1.66 24.29 -7.49
N GLU A 307 -1.83 25.59 -7.77
CA GLU A 307 -1.54 26.15 -9.09
C GLU A 307 -0.08 25.95 -9.49
N HIS A 308 0.84 26.22 -8.56
CA HIS A 308 2.27 26.03 -8.81
C HIS A 308 2.60 24.56 -9.11
N VAL A 309 2.19 23.62 -8.25
CA VAL A 309 2.48 22.20 -8.41
C VAL A 309 1.89 21.66 -9.70
N GLN A 310 0.62 21.96 -10.00
CA GLN A 310 -0.02 21.50 -11.22
C GLN A 310 0.67 22.05 -12.48
N THR A 311 1.12 23.32 -12.46
CA THR A 311 1.87 23.91 -13.56
C THR A 311 3.21 23.17 -13.80
N GLN A 312 3.89 22.70 -12.76
CA GLN A 312 5.14 21.95 -12.94
C GLN A 312 4.94 20.61 -13.67
N TYR A 313 3.76 19.99 -13.54
CA TYR A 313 3.46 18.76 -14.28
C TYR A 313 3.11 19.02 -15.74
N VAL A 314 2.53 20.19 -16.08
CA VAL A 314 2.21 20.52 -17.47
C VAL A 314 3.50 20.65 -18.29
N GLY A 315 3.62 19.83 -19.35
CA GLY A 315 4.80 19.79 -20.21
C GLY A 315 6.02 19.08 -19.63
N SER A 316 5.89 18.43 -18.47
CA SER A 316 6.95 17.58 -17.90
C SER A 316 7.07 16.24 -18.65
N GLU A 317 8.24 15.60 -18.54
CA GLU A 317 8.45 14.24 -19.05
C GLU A 317 7.48 13.22 -18.41
N ALA A 318 7.12 13.44 -17.14
CA ALA A 318 6.13 12.62 -16.45
C ALA A 318 4.77 12.70 -17.16
N ALA A 319 4.29 13.90 -17.45
CA ALA A 319 3.00 14.10 -18.14
C ALA A 319 3.02 13.61 -19.59
N ALA A 320 4.18 13.63 -20.25
CA ALA A 320 4.33 13.09 -21.61
C ALA A 320 4.06 11.57 -21.71
N SER A 321 4.22 10.84 -20.58
CA SER A 321 3.93 9.41 -20.51
C SER A 321 2.45 9.09 -20.27
N TRP A 322 1.62 10.08 -19.89
CA TRP A 322 0.24 9.85 -19.52
C TRP A 322 -0.65 9.57 -20.73
N PRO A 323 -1.51 8.56 -20.67
CA PRO A 323 -2.44 8.30 -21.76
C PRO A 323 -3.42 9.46 -21.92
N THR A 324 -3.68 9.84 -23.18
CA THR A 324 -4.56 10.97 -23.52
C THR A 324 -5.94 10.83 -22.88
N GLY A 325 -6.42 11.88 -22.23
CA GLY A 325 -7.75 11.97 -21.63
C GLY A 325 -7.91 11.22 -20.28
N VAL A 326 -6.88 10.52 -19.79
CA VAL A 326 -6.97 9.82 -18.49
C VAL A 326 -7.05 10.80 -17.34
N LEU A 327 -6.29 11.90 -17.37
CA LEU A 327 -6.36 12.94 -16.32
C LEU A 327 -7.76 13.58 -16.24
N ASP A 328 -8.39 13.85 -17.39
CA ASP A 328 -9.75 14.40 -17.42
C ASP A 328 -10.78 13.43 -16.83
N LYS A 329 -10.63 12.12 -17.11
CA LYS A 329 -11.48 11.07 -16.50
C LYS A 329 -11.27 10.99 -14.98
N ILE A 330 -10.02 11.04 -14.52
CA ILE A 330 -9.73 11.09 -13.09
C ILE A 330 -10.43 12.30 -12.45
N ASN A 331 -10.27 13.48 -13.02
CA ASN A 331 -10.89 14.71 -12.51
C ASN A 331 -12.43 14.61 -12.49
N ALA A 332 -13.05 14.02 -13.51
CA ALA A 332 -14.49 13.83 -13.57
C ALA A 332 -15.03 12.90 -12.47
N LEU A 333 -14.25 11.90 -12.04
CA LEU A 333 -14.60 11.00 -10.94
C LEU A 333 -14.50 11.68 -9.56
N GLY A 334 -13.94 12.88 -9.48
CA GLY A 334 -13.84 13.67 -8.25
C GLY A 334 -15.12 14.43 -7.88
N ASN A 335 -16.04 14.59 -8.82
CA ASN A 335 -17.27 15.37 -8.67
C ASN A 335 -18.47 14.54 -8.17
#